data_b049109b3535ff9682b2d27413d378dc
#
_entry.id   b049109b3535ff9682b2d27413d378dc
#
_cell.length_a   1.000
_cell.length_b   1.000
_cell.length_c   1.000
_cell.angle_alpha   90.00
_cell.angle_beta   90.00
_cell.angle_gamma   90.00
#
_symmetry.space_group_name_H-M   'P 1'
#
loop_
_entity.id
_entity.type
_entity.pdbx_description
1 polymer ?
#
loop_
_entity_poly.entity_id
_entity_poly.type
_entity_poly.pdbx_seq_one_letter_code
_entity_poly.pdbx_strand_id
1 'polypeptide(L)'
;MKIEKVHIKNVKGIKDLELSFKKDDKILDVIVLAGVNGSGKTTILESIKDFFNNKNINYDEPEKSNANLDIFLEEFEKKNIEEAKKKSDYFKGKSKLSDFFNALHLYSFDKNIKNASYEIQIEKYFKIPPKIIYVPANNNFGEVETETSTLLRDYEFINTVDSELMEDIPSYIATRRNYLATIEEDLTMKEITNKVVDEINGIFNILELDVKLKGFSKDEKTMPIFENSAGEEFDINDLSSGEKQLFLRTLSIKMLEPKNSIILIDEPELSLHPKWQQRIIEVYKKIGENNQIIIATHSPHILGSVSSENIFILYREENGKIEAKTGDELYSSYGQPIDRVLKDIMGLESVRTPKIEKDLEELRKLVDEDKYDTKEFKEKYSELLEILGNTDEDLFLIDMDVKIKQKVNSNVESK
;
A
#
# COMPACT_ATOMS: atom_id res chain seq x y z
N MET A 1 9.18 1.07 15.64
CA MET A 1 10.25 1.65 14.76
C MET A 1 9.58 2.39 13.62
N LYS A 2 9.92 3.65 13.40
CA LYS A 2 9.37 4.46 12.29
C LYS A 2 10.49 5.26 11.62
N ILE A 3 10.39 5.42 10.31
CA ILE A 3 11.27 6.27 9.52
C ILE A 3 10.72 7.69 9.57
N GLU A 4 11.52 8.64 9.99
CA GLU A 4 11.21 10.06 9.96
C GLU A 4 11.53 10.71 8.61
N LYS A 5 12.65 10.28 8.01
CA LYS A 5 13.18 10.88 6.78
C LYS A 5 14.02 9.89 6.00
N VAL A 6 13.95 9.98 4.67
CA VAL A 6 14.79 9.21 3.73
C VAL A 6 15.50 10.20 2.81
N HIS A 7 16.80 10.02 2.62
CA HIS A 7 17.59 10.78 1.66
C HIS A 7 18.35 9.82 0.75
N ILE A 8 18.08 9.88 -0.54
CA ILE A 8 18.60 8.98 -1.57
C ILE A 8 19.43 9.79 -2.57
N LYS A 9 20.69 9.38 -2.78
CA LYS A 9 21.60 10.01 -3.75
C LYS A 9 22.18 8.97 -4.71
N ASN A 10 22.08 9.25 -6.01
CA ASN A 10 22.69 8.46 -7.10
C ASN A 10 22.35 6.96 -7.04
N VAL A 11 21.05 6.64 -6.85
CA VAL A 11 20.57 5.26 -6.78
C VAL A 11 19.52 5.04 -7.87
N LYS A 12 19.78 4.12 -8.81
CA LYS A 12 18.82 3.67 -9.84
C LYS A 12 18.05 4.83 -10.51
N GLY A 13 18.76 5.88 -10.96
CA GLY A 13 18.17 7.05 -11.64
C GLY A 13 17.64 8.13 -10.70
N ILE A 14 17.65 7.94 -9.38
CA ILE A 14 17.38 8.99 -8.38
C ILE A 14 18.68 9.73 -8.11
N LYS A 15 18.81 10.96 -8.60
CA LYS A 15 20.03 11.77 -8.45
C LYS A 15 20.19 12.30 -7.02
N ASP A 16 19.15 12.93 -6.51
CA ASP A 16 19.09 13.49 -5.15
C ASP A 16 17.62 13.69 -4.78
N LEU A 17 17.14 12.95 -3.79
CA LEU A 17 15.75 13.00 -3.33
C LEU A 17 15.71 12.91 -1.82
N GLU A 18 15.07 13.88 -1.19
CA GLU A 18 14.78 13.88 0.23
C GLU A 18 13.29 13.81 0.48
N LEU A 19 12.84 12.88 1.32
CA LEU A 19 11.45 12.70 1.72
C LEU A 19 11.37 12.77 3.25
N SER A 20 10.58 13.71 3.78
CA SER A 20 10.28 13.80 5.21
C SER A 20 8.89 13.22 5.47
N PHE A 21 8.82 12.17 6.29
CA PHE A 21 7.58 11.50 6.68
C PHE A 21 7.03 12.06 8.00
N LYS A 22 7.22 13.37 8.23
CA LYS A 22 6.82 14.07 9.45
C LYS A 22 5.94 15.25 9.13
N LYS A 23 4.86 15.44 9.89
CA LYS A 23 3.99 16.61 9.87
C LYS A 23 3.66 17.01 11.30
N ASP A 24 3.70 18.31 11.60
CA ASP A 24 3.38 18.88 12.92
C ASP A 24 4.02 18.10 14.10
N ASP A 25 5.32 17.80 13.97
CA ASP A 25 6.12 17.02 14.92
C ASP A 25 5.69 15.55 15.11
N LYS A 26 4.75 15.04 14.32
CA LYS A 26 4.35 13.63 14.32
C LYS A 26 4.85 12.91 13.07
N ILE A 27 5.40 11.72 13.27
CA ILE A 27 5.76 10.83 12.15
C ILE A 27 4.50 10.17 11.63
N LEU A 28 4.35 10.16 10.30
CA LEU A 28 3.20 9.55 9.63
C LEU A 28 3.22 8.02 9.77
N ASP A 29 2.08 7.45 10.11
CA ASP A 29 1.90 5.99 10.18
C ASP A 29 1.64 5.37 8.81
N VAL A 30 1.10 6.16 7.89
CA VAL A 30 0.84 5.75 6.51
C VAL A 30 1.48 6.76 5.57
N ILE A 31 2.27 6.28 4.62
CA ILE A 31 2.91 7.05 3.57
C ILE A 31 2.51 6.45 2.22
N VAL A 32 2.03 7.26 1.30
CA VAL A 32 1.63 6.83 -0.03
C VAL A 32 2.49 7.53 -1.08
N LEU A 33 3.38 6.78 -1.70
CA LEU A 33 4.21 7.23 -2.82
C LEU A 33 3.42 7.01 -4.11
N ALA A 34 3.12 8.08 -4.84
CA ALA A 34 2.40 8.01 -6.11
C ALA A 34 3.17 8.75 -7.21
N GLY A 35 2.76 8.59 -8.45
CA GLY A 35 3.40 9.20 -9.61
C GLY A 35 3.40 8.27 -10.82
N VAL A 36 3.82 8.77 -11.99
CA VAL A 36 3.87 8.01 -13.23
C VAL A 36 4.86 6.85 -13.19
N ASN A 37 4.77 5.92 -14.14
CA ASN A 37 5.74 4.84 -14.28
C ASN A 37 7.16 5.41 -14.45
N GLY A 38 8.12 4.80 -13.75
CA GLY A 38 9.51 5.26 -13.75
C GLY A 38 9.79 6.49 -12.87
N SER A 39 8.83 6.96 -12.05
CA SER A 39 9.07 8.04 -11.09
C SER A 39 9.90 7.63 -9.85
N GLY A 40 10.23 6.34 -9.70
CA GLY A 40 11.13 5.85 -8.64
C GLY A 40 10.43 5.27 -7.40
N LYS A 41 9.11 5.09 -7.38
CA LYS A 41 8.35 4.54 -6.24
C LYS A 41 8.91 3.22 -5.73
N THR A 42 8.94 2.18 -6.58
CA THR A 42 9.51 0.87 -6.26
C THR A 42 10.97 0.98 -5.85
N THR A 43 11.75 1.83 -6.53
CA THR A 43 13.16 2.06 -6.18
C THR A 43 13.32 2.59 -4.75
N ILE A 44 12.43 3.47 -4.29
CA ILE A 44 12.46 3.98 -2.91
C ILE A 44 12.18 2.84 -1.93
N LEU A 45 11.13 2.03 -2.16
CA LEU A 45 10.80 0.90 -1.29
C LEU A 45 11.94 -0.12 -1.21
N GLU A 46 12.50 -0.51 -2.37
CA GLU A 46 13.64 -1.43 -2.42
C GLU A 46 14.89 -0.85 -1.75
N SER A 47 15.16 0.45 -1.94
CA SER A 47 16.29 1.12 -1.28
C SER A 47 16.15 1.08 0.24
N ILE A 48 14.95 1.33 0.78
CA ILE A 48 14.68 1.23 2.22
C ILE A 48 14.95 -0.20 2.70
N LYS A 49 14.40 -1.22 2.01
CA LYS A 49 14.64 -2.64 2.34
C LYS A 49 16.13 -2.98 2.32
N ASP A 50 16.83 -2.61 1.24
CA ASP A 50 18.23 -2.96 1.02
C ASP A 50 19.16 -2.25 2.00
N PHE A 51 18.84 -1.05 2.45
CA PHE A 51 19.56 -0.35 3.52
C PHE A 51 19.62 -1.19 4.81
N PHE A 52 18.50 -1.77 5.21
CA PHE A 52 18.43 -2.60 6.40
C PHE A 52 19.06 -4.00 6.19
N ASN A 53 19.09 -4.49 4.94
CA ASN A 53 19.64 -5.81 4.61
C ASN A 53 21.17 -5.83 4.43
N ASN A 54 21.87 -4.72 4.59
CA ASN A 54 23.30 -4.59 4.29
C ASN A 54 23.68 -5.07 2.87
N LYS A 55 22.72 -5.21 1.96
CA LYS A 55 23.04 -5.51 0.56
C LYS A 55 23.68 -4.27 -0.05
N ASN A 56 24.67 -4.51 -0.91
CA ASN A 56 25.22 -3.43 -1.73
C ASN A 56 24.06 -2.85 -2.56
N ILE A 57 23.65 -1.63 -2.23
CA ILE A 57 22.69 -0.89 -3.04
C ILE A 57 23.33 -0.72 -4.41
N ASN A 58 22.61 -1.08 -5.47
CA ASN A 58 23.09 -0.91 -6.84
C ASN A 58 23.11 0.58 -7.17
N TYR A 59 24.25 1.20 -6.96
CA TYR A 59 24.50 2.59 -7.32
C TYR A 59 24.74 2.69 -8.84
N ASP A 60 24.26 3.76 -9.46
CA ASP A 60 24.44 3.99 -10.91
C ASP A 60 25.91 4.14 -11.30
N GLU A 61 26.75 4.65 -10.38
CA GLU A 61 28.18 4.87 -10.57
C GLU A 61 28.93 4.47 -9.28
N PRO A 62 29.25 3.18 -9.08
CA PRO A 62 29.87 2.70 -7.84
C PRO A 62 31.28 3.27 -7.56
N GLU A 63 31.96 3.80 -8.58
CA GLU A 63 33.29 4.39 -8.45
C GLU A 63 33.28 5.87 -8.04
N LYS A 64 32.12 6.56 -8.15
CA LYS A 64 31.98 7.92 -7.68
C LYS A 64 31.47 7.91 -6.25
N SER A 65 32.31 8.29 -5.31
CA SER A 65 32.13 8.27 -3.84
C SER A 65 30.92 9.06 -3.26
N ASN A 66 29.94 9.45 -4.08
CA ASN A 66 28.81 10.30 -3.70
C ASN A 66 27.45 9.59 -3.68
N ALA A 67 27.39 8.28 -3.93
CA ALA A 67 26.16 7.52 -3.80
C ALA A 67 25.91 7.23 -2.32
N ASN A 68 24.77 7.65 -1.79
CA ASN A 68 24.43 7.49 -0.39
C ASN A 68 22.92 7.27 -0.18
N LEU A 69 22.60 6.50 0.83
CA LEU A 69 21.24 6.35 1.35
C LEU A 69 21.27 6.56 2.86
N ASP A 70 20.66 7.64 3.30
CA ASP A 70 20.53 7.96 4.72
C ASP A 70 19.06 7.77 5.14
N ILE A 71 18.83 6.95 6.16
CA ILE A 71 17.53 6.77 6.78
C ILE A 71 17.59 7.27 8.21
N PHE A 72 16.67 8.18 8.54
CA PHE A 72 16.53 8.76 9.86
C PHE A 72 15.35 8.10 10.57
N LEU A 73 15.61 7.47 11.69
CA LEU A 73 14.58 6.88 12.54
C LEU A 73 14.07 7.89 13.58
N GLU A 74 12.90 7.58 14.13
CA GLU A 74 12.30 8.31 15.25
C GLU A 74 13.31 8.50 16.40
N GLU A 75 13.27 9.64 17.06
CA GLU A 75 14.23 9.98 18.14
C GLU A 75 14.17 8.99 19.31
N PHE A 76 12.99 8.47 19.61
CA PHE A 76 12.81 7.43 20.61
C PHE A 76 13.62 6.16 20.28
N GLU A 77 13.59 5.72 19.02
CA GLU A 77 14.36 4.55 18.56
C GLU A 77 15.86 4.81 18.59
N LYS A 78 16.31 6.01 18.17
CA LYS A 78 17.73 6.40 18.25
C LYS A 78 18.25 6.27 19.69
N LYS A 79 17.48 6.79 20.64
CA LYS A 79 17.83 6.72 22.08
C LYS A 79 17.90 5.27 22.58
N ASN A 80 16.93 4.45 22.23
CA ASN A 80 16.91 3.02 22.63
C ASN A 80 18.09 2.25 22.05
N ILE A 81 18.44 2.51 20.78
CA ILE A 81 19.61 1.90 20.12
C ILE A 81 20.92 2.33 20.82
N GLU A 82 21.06 3.62 21.13
CA GLU A 82 22.24 4.11 21.85
C GLU A 82 22.36 3.53 23.27
N GLU A 83 21.25 3.40 23.99
CA GLU A 83 21.24 2.77 25.30
C GLU A 83 21.59 1.27 25.24
N ALA A 84 21.07 0.54 24.25
CA ALA A 84 21.43 -0.85 24.03
C ALA A 84 22.93 -1.02 23.71
N LYS A 85 23.49 -0.15 22.86
CA LYS A 85 24.93 -0.13 22.54
C LYS A 85 25.79 0.19 23.77
N LYS A 86 25.32 1.05 24.67
CA LYS A 86 26.06 1.36 25.92
C LYS A 86 26.03 0.23 26.93
N LYS A 87 24.94 -0.53 26.97
CA LYS A 87 24.69 -1.57 27.99
C LYS A 87 25.22 -2.93 27.63
N SER A 88 25.49 -3.21 26.35
CA SER A 88 25.94 -4.53 25.88
C SER A 88 27.17 -4.43 24.99
N ASP A 89 28.23 -5.17 25.36
CA ASP A 89 29.44 -5.26 24.54
C ASP A 89 29.18 -5.91 23.17
N TYR A 90 28.13 -6.74 23.07
CA TYR A 90 27.70 -7.36 21.81
C TYR A 90 27.27 -6.32 20.77
N PHE A 91 26.67 -5.20 21.21
CA PHE A 91 26.22 -4.12 20.32
C PHE A 91 27.23 -2.97 20.16
N LYS A 92 28.27 -2.88 21.00
CA LYS A 92 29.25 -1.78 20.96
C LYS A 92 29.99 -1.64 19.61
N GLY A 93 30.25 -2.76 18.93
CA GLY A 93 30.93 -2.78 17.65
C GLY A 93 30.04 -2.51 16.42
N LYS A 94 28.72 -2.36 16.60
CA LYS A 94 27.76 -2.21 15.51
C LYS A 94 27.57 -0.73 15.18
N SER A 95 28.43 -0.19 14.32
CA SER A 95 28.38 1.23 13.93
C SER A 95 27.21 1.55 13.00
N LYS A 96 26.87 0.63 12.09
CA LYS A 96 25.74 0.76 11.17
C LYS A 96 24.44 0.31 11.82
N LEU A 97 23.35 0.98 11.44
CA LEU A 97 22.01 0.69 11.94
C LEU A 97 21.55 -0.71 11.55
N SER A 98 21.80 -1.10 10.31
CA SER A 98 21.58 -2.43 9.77
C SER A 98 22.30 -3.53 10.55
N ASP A 99 23.57 -3.33 10.92
CA ASP A 99 24.33 -4.29 11.72
C ASP A 99 23.75 -4.46 13.12
N PHE A 100 23.21 -3.36 13.67
CA PHE A 100 22.54 -3.39 14.97
C PHE A 100 21.25 -4.22 14.90
N PHE A 101 20.39 -3.98 13.93
CA PHE A 101 19.11 -4.70 13.80
C PHE A 101 19.30 -6.18 13.45
N ASN A 102 20.26 -6.50 12.57
CA ASN A 102 20.60 -7.91 12.29
C ASN A 102 21.14 -8.61 13.54
N ALA A 103 21.98 -7.93 14.32
CA ALA A 103 22.47 -8.48 15.57
C ALA A 103 21.35 -8.65 16.61
N LEU A 104 20.41 -7.72 16.68
CA LEU A 104 19.24 -7.79 17.55
C LEU A 104 18.36 -8.99 17.20
N HIS A 105 18.15 -9.23 15.91
CA HIS A 105 17.40 -10.36 15.42
C HIS A 105 18.08 -11.69 15.80
N LEU A 106 19.37 -11.87 15.46
CA LEU A 106 20.15 -13.05 15.86
C LEU A 106 20.14 -13.28 17.40
N TYR A 107 20.20 -12.19 18.17
CA TYR A 107 20.16 -12.26 19.62
C TYR A 107 18.80 -12.75 20.13
N SER A 108 17.69 -12.39 19.49
CA SER A 108 16.35 -12.81 19.92
C SER A 108 16.09 -14.32 19.70
N PHE A 109 16.79 -14.95 18.76
CA PHE A 109 16.61 -16.37 18.39
C PHE A 109 17.68 -17.33 18.94
N ASP A 110 18.90 -16.86 19.21
CA ASP A 110 19.97 -17.74 19.73
C ASP A 110 19.89 -17.92 21.25
N LYS A 111 19.28 -19.03 21.67
CA LYS A 111 19.19 -19.42 23.10
C LYS A 111 20.56 -19.57 23.79
N ASN A 112 21.65 -19.77 23.03
CA ASN A 112 23.00 -19.92 23.58
C ASN A 112 23.67 -18.58 23.89
N ILE A 113 23.22 -17.48 23.26
CA ILE A 113 23.69 -16.13 23.55
C ILE A 113 22.95 -15.53 24.76
N LYS A 114 21.84 -16.14 25.19
CA LYS A 114 21.03 -15.73 26.31
C LYS A 114 21.72 -15.95 27.65
N ASN A 115 22.61 -15.04 28.05
CA ASN A 115 23.09 -14.92 29.38
C ASN A 115 22.13 -14.08 30.21
N ALA A 116 21.55 -14.66 31.23
CA ALA A 116 20.39 -14.20 32.01
C ALA A 116 20.41 -12.74 32.53
N SER A 117 21.55 -12.09 32.60
CA SER A 117 21.66 -10.69 33.05
C SER A 117 21.37 -9.63 31.95
N TYR A 118 21.42 -10.00 30.69
CA TYR A 118 21.21 -9.08 29.55
C TYR A 118 19.79 -9.18 28.96
N GLU A 119 19.13 -10.34 29.13
CA GLU A 119 17.79 -10.63 28.62
C GLU A 119 16.73 -9.62 29.09
N ILE A 120 16.72 -9.29 30.36
CA ILE A 120 15.68 -8.48 31.00
C ILE A 120 15.61 -7.05 30.43
N GLN A 121 16.71 -6.51 29.92
CA GLN A 121 16.73 -5.12 29.45
C GLN A 121 16.40 -4.99 27.95
N ILE A 122 16.81 -5.92 27.11
CA ILE A 122 16.48 -5.92 25.68
C ILE A 122 15.04 -6.40 25.49
N GLU A 123 14.60 -7.43 26.20
CA GLU A 123 13.19 -7.86 26.20
C GLU A 123 12.23 -6.77 26.70
N LYS A 124 12.66 -5.93 27.62
CA LYS A 124 11.84 -4.80 28.09
C LYS A 124 11.61 -3.75 27.02
N TYR A 125 12.59 -3.51 26.14
CA TYR A 125 12.50 -2.53 25.05
C TYR A 125 11.98 -3.13 23.75
N PHE A 126 12.28 -4.41 23.47
CA PHE A 126 11.91 -5.11 22.24
C PHE A 126 11.32 -6.48 22.56
N LYS A 127 10.23 -6.50 23.32
CA LYS A 127 9.52 -7.75 23.68
C LYS A 127 9.14 -8.58 22.46
N ILE A 128 8.87 -7.88 21.35
CA ILE A 128 8.73 -8.43 19.99
C ILE A 128 9.62 -7.54 19.11
N PRO A 129 10.71 -8.06 18.52
CA PRO A 129 11.61 -7.25 17.71
C PRO A 129 10.87 -6.70 16.48
N PRO A 130 11.11 -5.43 16.12
CA PRO A 130 10.52 -4.84 14.93
C PRO A 130 11.01 -5.56 13.68
N LYS A 131 10.22 -5.51 12.61
CA LYS A 131 10.53 -6.15 11.33
C LYS A 131 10.45 -5.15 10.19
N ILE A 132 11.17 -5.43 9.11
CA ILE A 132 10.96 -4.84 7.80
C ILE A 132 10.26 -5.88 6.95
N ILE A 133 9.07 -5.54 6.46
CA ILE A 133 8.27 -6.45 5.63
C ILE A 133 8.11 -5.80 4.26
N TYR A 134 8.59 -6.44 3.21
CA TYR A 134 8.45 -5.98 1.84
C TYR A 134 7.48 -6.88 1.06
N VAL A 135 6.46 -6.28 0.50
CA VAL A 135 5.43 -6.94 -0.31
C VAL A 135 5.59 -6.42 -1.74
N PRO A 136 6.24 -7.19 -2.65
CA PRO A 136 6.47 -6.77 -4.02
C PRO A 136 5.17 -6.74 -4.85
N ALA A 137 5.17 -5.97 -5.95
CA ALA A 137 4.04 -5.84 -6.86
C ALA A 137 3.65 -7.17 -7.51
N ASN A 138 4.63 -7.88 -8.05
CA ASN A 138 4.42 -9.12 -8.78
C ASN A 138 4.78 -10.33 -7.92
N ASN A 139 3.76 -11.15 -7.63
CA ASN A 139 3.92 -12.47 -7.04
C ASN A 139 3.18 -13.48 -7.93
N ASN A 140 3.89 -14.49 -8.40
CA ASN A 140 3.28 -15.64 -9.03
C ASN A 140 2.74 -16.56 -7.93
N PHE A 141 1.43 -16.76 -7.93
CA PHE A 141 0.78 -17.69 -7.01
C PHE A 141 0.68 -19.05 -7.66
N GLY A 142 1.36 -20.03 -7.08
CA GLY A 142 1.12 -21.44 -7.37
C GLY A 142 -0.15 -21.95 -6.68
N GLU A 143 -0.39 -23.26 -6.77
CA GLU A 143 -1.29 -23.96 -5.86
C GLU A 143 -0.66 -23.99 -4.47
N VAL A 144 -1.48 -23.75 -3.43
CA VAL A 144 -1.05 -23.79 -2.04
C VAL A 144 -1.70 -24.97 -1.34
N GLU A 145 -0.94 -25.68 -0.52
CA GLU A 145 -1.42 -26.85 0.26
C GLU A 145 -1.01 -26.71 1.74
N THR A 146 -1.73 -27.41 2.61
CA THR A 146 -1.30 -27.55 4.00
C THR A 146 -0.24 -28.63 4.08
N GLU A 147 1.02 -28.23 4.22
CA GLU A 147 2.15 -29.16 4.38
C GLU A 147 2.26 -29.70 5.80
N THR A 148 1.90 -28.88 6.76
CA THR A 148 1.98 -29.21 8.18
C THR A 148 0.90 -28.50 8.99
N SER A 149 0.46 -29.14 10.07
CA SER A 149 -0.44 -28.52 11.06
C SER A 149 0.32 -27.80 12.18
N THR A 150 1.64 -27.76 12.11
CA THR A 150 2.51 -27.08 13.08
C THR A 150 3.64 -26.39 12.32
N LEU A 151 3.43 -25.13 11.99
CA LEU A 151 4.42 -24.31 11.32
C LEU A 151 5.34 -23.68 12.37
N LEU A 152 6.61 -24.04 12.35
CA LEU A 152 7.67 -23.47 13.18
C LEU A 152 8.64 -22.74 12.26
N ARG A 153 8.33 -21.50 11.92
CA ARG A 153 9.27 -20.60 11.20
C ARG A 153 9.80 -19.53 12.14
N ASP A 154 11.11 -19.40 12.16
CA ASP A 154 11.78 -18.24 12.74
C ASP A 154 11.84 -17.15 11.64
N TYR A 155 11.04 -16.11 11.78
CA TYR A 155 11.01 -15.01 10.82
C TYR A 155 12.18 -14.06 11.06
N GLU A 156 12.84 -13.68 9.99
CA GLU A 156 13.97 -12.77 10.03
C GLU A 156 13.56 -11.32 10.34
N PHE A 157 14.55 -10.47 10.62
CA PHE A 157 14.32 -9.03 10.74
C PHE A 157 13.76 -8.44 9.44
N ILE A 158 14.25 -8.90 8.29
CA ILE A 158 13.78 -8.49 6.96
C ILE A 158 13.11 -9.67 6.28
N ASN A 159 11.84 -9.48 5.93
CA ASN A 159 11.03 -10.49 5.27
C ASN A 159 10.52 -9.94 3.95
N THR A 160 10.58 -10.75 2.91
CA THR A 160 9.92 -10.48 1.63
C THR A 160 8.71 -11.42 1.52
N VAL A 161 7.55 -10.84 1.24
CA VAL A 161 6.34 -11.63 0.97
C VAL A 161 6.43 -12.12 -0.47
N ASP A 162 6.94 -13.31 -0.65
CA ASP A 162 7.12 -14.01 -1.91
C ASP A 162 6.17 -15.24 -2.01
N SER A 163 6.28 -16.00 -3.08
CA SER A 163 5.47 -17.21 -3.28
C SER A 163 5.70 -18.25 -2.18
N GLU A 164 6.94 -18.43 -1.75
CA GLU A 164 7.30 -19.40 -0.70
C GLU A 164 6.63 -19.07 0.64
N LEU A 165 6.63 -17.78 1.03
CA LEU A 165 5.94 -17.35 2.25
C LEU A 165 4.41 -17.49 2.14
N MET A 166 3.86 -17.28 0.93
CA MET A 166 2.42 -17.40 0.70
C MET A 166 1.95 -18.87 0.70
N GLU A 167 2.79 -19.80 0.28
CA GLU A 167 2.53 -21.24 0.34
C GLU A 167 2.32 -21.73 1.78
N ASP A 168 2.90 -21.04 2.77
CA ASP A 168 2.71 -21.38 4.18
C ASP A 168 1.34 -20.97 4.76
N ILE A 169 0.54 -20.17 4.07
CA ILE A 169 -0.70 -19.61 4.64
C ILE A 169 -1.69 -20.69 5.09
N PRO A 170 -1.99 -21.75 4.32
CA PRO A 170 -2.86 -22.82 4.82
C PRO A 170 -2.31 -23.47 6.08
N SER A 171 -1.00 -23.77 6.11
CA SER A 171 -0.30 -24.33 7.28
C SER A 171 -0.32 -23.37 8.49
N TYR A 172 -0.18 -22.06 8.25
CA TYR A 172 -0.29 -21.05 9.30
C TYR A 172 -1.68 -21.04 9.95
N ILE A 173 -2.74 -21.05 9.14
CA ILE A 173 -4.13 -21.03 9.65
C ILE A 173 -4.40 -22.30 10.47
N ALA A 174 -3.96 -23.47 9.98
CA ALA A 174 -4.07 -24.75 10.70
C ALA A 174 -3.27 -24.74 12.02
N THR A 175 -2.03 -24.23 11.98
CA THR A 175 -1.17 -24.09 13.18
C THR A 175 -1.81 -23.16 14.19
N ARG A 176 -2.42 -22.05 13.77
CA ARG A 176 -3.10 -21.10 14.66
C ARG A 176 -4.23 -21.79 15.44
N ARG A 177 -5.00 -22.65 14.77
CA ARG A 177 -6.06 -23.44 15.41
C ARG A 177 -5.48 -24.39 16.47
N ASN A 178 -4.41 -25.13 16.13
CA ASN A 178 -3.78 -26.07 17.04
C ASN A 178 -3.15 -25.35 18.25
N TYR A 179 -2.52 -24.20 18.04
CA TYR A 179 -1.98 -23.37 19.12
C TYR A 179 -3.09 -22.92 20.08
N LEU A 180 -4.20 -22.41 19.57
CA LEU A 180 -5.35 -22.02 20.41
C LEU A 180 -5.93 -23.22 21.16
N ALA A 181 -5.98 -24.41 20.57
CA ALA A 181 -6.40 -25.64 21.23
C ALA A 181 -5.49 -26.02 22.40
N THR A 182 -4.21 -25.68 22.31
CA THR A 182 -3.24 -25.97 23.38
C THR A 182 -3.34 -25.01 24.56
N ILE A 183 -3.66 -23.74 24.32
CA ILE A 183 -3.69 -22.71 25.38
C ILE A 183 -5.08 -22.51 25.98
N GLU A 184 -6.13 -22.87 25.29
CA GLU A 184 -7.54 -22.71 25.71
C GLU A 184 -8.17 -24.09 25.94
N GLU A 185 -7.67 -24.81 26.92
CA GLU A 185 -8.04 -26.21 27.22
C GLU A 185 -9.53 -26.41 27.51
N ASP A 186 -10.24 -25.36 27.98
CA ASP A 186 -11.68 -25.41 28.32
C ASP A 186 -12.59 -25.33 27.10
N LEU A 187 -12.07 -24.99 25.91
CA LEU A 187 -12.88 -24.80 24.71
C LEU A 187 -12.94 -26.07 23.84
N THR A 188 -14.11 -26.28 23.25
CA THR A 188 -14.27 -27.32 22.26
C THR A 188 -13.55 -26.97 20.96
N MET A 189 -13.15 -27.97 20.15
CA MET A 189 -12.54 -27.75 18.83
C MET A 189 -13.42 -26.91 17.91
N LYS A 190 -14.74 -26.92 18.07
CA LYS A 190 -15.65 -26.10 17.30
C LYS A 190 -15.52 -24.61 17.70
N GLU A 191 -15.46 -24.32 19.00
CA GLU A 191 -15.30 -22.96 19.49
C GLU A 191 -13.91 -22.39 19.10
N ILE A 192 -12.86 -23.21 19.17
CA ILE A 192 -11.52 -22.86 18.70
C ILE A 192 -11.51 -22.56 17.19
N THR A 193 -12.14 -23.41 16.39
CA THR A 193 -12.26 -23.17 14.95
C THR A 193 -13.00 -21.85 14.68
N ASN A 194 -14.11 -21.59 15.36
CA ASN A 194 -14.83 -20.33 15.22
C ASN A 194 -13.96 -19.12 15.59
N LYS A 195 -13.15 -19.20 16.66
CA LYS A 195 -12.21 -18.13 17.02
C LYS A 195 -11.20 -17.82 15.90
N VAL A 196 -10.63 -18.85 15.27
CA VAL A 196 -9.71 -18.66 14.13
C VAL A 196 -10.44 -18.04 12.94
N VAL A 197 -11.64 -18.54 12.64
CA VAL A 197 -12.50 -18.02 11.56
C VAL A 197 -12.81 -16.54 11.79
N ASP A 198 -13.22 -16.18 13.00
CA ASP A 198 -13.55 -14.79 13.37
C ASP A 198 -12.29 -13.89 13.33
N GLU A 199 -11.14 -14.40 13.79
CA GLU A 199 -9.87 -13.68 13.73
C GLU A 199 -9.47 -13.36 12.28
N ILE A 200 -9.55 -14.33 11.38
CA ILE A 200 -9.19 -14.16 9.97
C ILE A 200 -10.20 -13.27 9.26
N ASN A 201 -11.49 -13.57 9.37
CA ASN A 201 -12.55 -12.79 8.71
C ASN A 201 -12.59 -11.35 9.22
N GLY A 202 -12.27 -11.11 10.50
CA GLY A 202 -12.23 -9.79 11.13
C GLY A 202 -11.27 -8.82 10.43
N ILE A 203 -10.20 -9.33 9.80
CA ILE A 203 -9.25 -8.51 9.04
C ILE A 203 -9.92 -7.93 7.79
N PHE A 204 -10.75 -8.73 7.14
CA PHE A 204 -11.36 -8.42 5.84
C PHE A 204 -12.76 -7.83 5.93
N ASN A 205 -13.36 -7.74 7.12
CA ASN A 205 -14.75 -7.27 7.29
C ASN A 205 -15.03 -5.91 6.64
N ILE A 206 -14.03 -5.00 6.62
CA ILE A 206 -14.18 -3.66 6.02
C ILE A 206 -14.30 -3.70 4.50
N LEU A 207 -13.86 -4.76 3.85
CA LEU A 207 -13.92 -4.92 2.39
C LEU A 207 -15.28 -5.40 1.91
N GLU A 208 -16.12 -5.91 2.83
CA GLU A 208 -17.43 -6.51 2.49
C GLU A 208 -17.29 -7.59 1.40
N LEU A 209 -16.34 -8.49 1.59
CA LEU A 209 -16.11 -9.60 0.66
C LEU A 209 -17.32 -10.54 0.66
N ASP A 210 -17.65 -11.04 -0.52
CA ASP A 210 -18.67 -12.10 -0.68
C ASP A 210 -18.19 -13.42 -0.07
N VAL A 211 -16.87 -13.63 -0.13
CA VAL A 211 -16.20 -14.84 0.33
C VAL A 211 -15.65 -14.68 1.73
N LYS A 212 -15.88 -15.68 2.58
CA LYS A 212 -15.39 -15.72 3.98
C LYS A 212 -14.81 -17.10 4.30
N LEU A 213 -13.80 -17.12 5.15
CA LEU A 213 -13.33 -18.37 5.75
C LEU A 213 -14.47 -18.98 6.57
N LYS A 214 -14.83 -20.23 6.29
CA LYS A 214 -15.85 -21.01 7.00
C LYS A 214 -15.28 -21.94 8.05
N GLY A 215 -14.12 -22.52 7.76
CA GLY A 215 -13.48 -23.52 8.61
C GLY A 215 -12.40 -24.28 7.88
N PHE A 216 -12.35 -25.58 8.11
CA PHE A 216 -11.32 -26.46 7.55
C PHE A 216 -11.95 -27.69 6.91
N SER A 217 -11.27 -28.24 5.91
CA SER A 217 -11.61 -29.53 5.32
C SER A 217 -11.60 -30.62 6.40
N LYS A 218 -12.41 -31.68 6.18
CA LYS A 218 -12.52 -32.80 7.12
C LYS A 218 -11.58 -33.97 6.77
N ASP A 219 -10.73 -33.77 5.78
CA ASP A 219 -9.69 -34.70 5.37
C ASP A 219 -8.38 -34.49 6.17
N GLU A 220 -7.39 -35.30 5.86
CA GLU A 220 -6.07 -35.25 6.51
C GLU A 220 -5.30 -33.95 6.19
N LYS A 221 -5.63 -33.29 5.06
CA LYS A 221 -4.96 -32.05 4.63
C LYS A 221 -5.33 -30.84 5.49
N THR A 222 -6.54 -30.85 6.09
CA THR A 222 -7.00 -29.74 6.95
C THR A 222 -6.91 -28.36 6.25
N MET A 223 -7.27 -28.31 4.96
CA MET A 223 -7.25 -27.08 4.16
C MET A 223 -8.26 -26.05 4.66
N PRO A 224 -7.95 -24.76 4.64
CA PRO A 224 -8.92 -23.69 4.87
C PRO A 224 -10.04 -23.76 3.82
N ILE A 225 -11.29 -23.81 4.28
CA ILE A 225 -12.49 -23.82 3.43
C ILE A 225 -13.20 -22.48 3.51
N PHE A 226 -13.49 -21.91 2.37
CA PHE A 226 -14.22 -20.67 2.20
C PHE A 226 -15.65 -20.95 1.76
N GLU A 227 -16.54 -20.00 2.01
CA GLU A 227 -17.94 -20.03 1.59
C GLU A 227 -18.32 -18.65 1.03
N ASN A 228 -19.06 -18.64 -0.08
CA ASN A 228 -19.66 -17.43 -0.64
C ASN A 228 -21.09 -17.21 -0.12
N SER A 229 -21.71 -16.08 -0.48
CA SER A 229 -23.09 -15.74 -0.08
C SER A 229 -24.15 -16.72 -0.62
N ALA A 230 -23.84 -17.49 -1.68
CA ALA A 230 -24.70 -18.52 -2.21
C ALA A 230 -24.62 -19.85 -1.41
N GLY A 231 -23.69 -19.96 -0.44
CA GLY A 231 -23.44 -21.15 0.37
C GLY A 231 -22.59 -22.20 -0.33
N GLU A 232 -21.88 -21.84 -1.39
CA GLU A 232 -20.93 -22.72 -2.08
C GLU A 232 -19.61 -22.75 -1.32
N GLU A 233 -19.09 -23.96 -1.07
CA GLU A 233 -17.83 -24.17 -0.36
C GLU A 233 -16.70 -24.52 -1.34
N PHE A 234 -15.53 -23.94 -1.13
CA PHE A 234 -14.34 -24.16 -1.94
C PHE A 234 -13.07 -23.90 -1.13
N ASP A 235 -11.94 -24.39 -1.59
CA ASP A 235 -10.65 -24.14 -0.94
C ASP A 235 -10.02 -22.83 -1.46
N ILE A 236 -8.86 -22.45 -0.87
CA ILE A 236 -8.15 -21.22 -1.20
C ILE A 236 -7.68 -21.16 -2.66
N ASN A 237 -7.52 -22.30 -3.32
CA ASN A 237 -7.05 -22.37 -4.71
C ASN A 237 -8.15 -22.01 -5.72
N ASP A 238 -9.41 -22.21 -5.35
CA ASP A 238 -10.58 -21.92 -6.17
C ASP A 238 -11.07 -20.47 -6.04
N LEU A 239 -10.46 -19.66 -5.15
CA LEU A 239 -10.71 -18.23 -5.05
C LEU A 239 -10.42 -17.52 -6.39
N SER A 240 -11.18 -16.48 -6.71
CA SER A 240 -10.82 -15.59 -7.82
C SER A 240 -9.40 -15.04 -7.64
N SER A 241 -8.72 -14.74 -8.75
CA SER A 241 -7.33 -14.26 -8.69
C SER A 241 -7.15 -13.03 -7.77
N GLY A 242 -8.12 -12.12 -7.78
CA GLY A 242 -8.10 -10.94 -6.90
C GLY A 242 -8.29 -11.29 -5.43
N GLU A 243 -9.24 -12.16 -5.11
CA GLU A 243 -9.46 -12.63 -3.73
C GLU A 243 -8.27 -13.44 -3.23
N LYS A 244 -7.76 -14.40 -4.02
CA LYS A 244 -6.58 -15.19 -3.67
C LYS A 244 -5.39 -14.30 -3.38
N GLN A 245 -5.10 -13.31 -4.25
CA GLN A 245 -4.03 -12.35 -4.03
C GLN A 245 -4.24 -11.54 -2.76
N LEU A 246 -5.44 -11.03 -2.54
CA LEU A 246 -5.78 -10.26 -1.35
C LEU A 246 -5.56 -11.07 -0.07
N PHE A 247 -6.11 -12.28 -0.02
CA PHE A 247 -5.97 -13.17 1.14
C PHE A 247 -4.50 -13.55 1.39
N LEU A 248 -3.79 -14.04 0.38
CA LEU A 248 -2.43 -14.52 0.55
C LEU A 248 -1.48 -13.39 0.96
N ARG A 249 -1.51 -12.23 0.28
CA ARG A 249 -0.64 -11.09 0.63
C ARG A 249 -0.94 -10.56 2.04
N THR A 250 -2.21 -10.39 2.37
CA THR A 250 -2.62 -9.84 3.66
C THR A 250 -2.29 -10.79 4.82
N LEU A 251 -2.59 -12.07 4.66
CA LEU A 251 -2.31 -13.08 5.69
C LEU A 251 -0.82 -13.37 5.85
N SER A 252 -0.01 -13.25 4.78
CA SER A 252 1.45 -13.31 4.89
C SER A 252 2.01 -12.21 5.78
N ILE A 253 1.50 -10.97 5.64
CA ILE A 253 1.89 -9.88 6.55
C ILE A 253 1.45 -10.20 7.99
N LYS A 254 0.22 -10.71 8.19
CA LYS A 254 -0.28 -11.07 9.52
C LYS A 254 0.53 -12.19 10.15
N MET A 255 0.90 -13.22 9.39
CA MET A 255 1.71 -14.35 9.84
C MET A 255 3.06 -13.92 10.39
N LEU A 256 3.64 -12.84 9.85
CA LEU A 256 4.87 -12.23 10.35
C LEU A 256 4.70 -11.47 11.67
N GLU A 257 3.48 -11.34 12.20
CA GLU A 257 3.16 -10.67 13.46
C GLU A 257 3.87 -9.31 13.64
N PRO A 258 3.67 -8.34 12.71
CA PRO A 258 4.38 -7.07 12.76
C PRO A 258 3.98 -6.25 13.99
N LYS A 259 4.98 -5.80 14.75
CA LYS A 259 4.82 -4.87 15.86
C LYS A 259 5.94 -3.86 15.85
N ASN A 260 5.60 -2.57 15.95
CA ASN A 260 6.57 -1.48 15.80
C ASN A 260 7.44 -1.62 14.52
N SER A 261 6.85 -2.16 13.46
CA SER A 261 7.53 -2.61 12.25
C SER A 261 7.30 -1.64 11.09
N ILE A 262 8.10 -1.75 10.04
CA ILE A 262 7.93 -1.02 8.79
C ILE A 262 7.43 -2.00 7.73
N ILE A 263 6.30 -1.68 7.11
CA ILE A 263 5.66 -2.49 6.08
C ILE A 263 5.72 -1.71 4.77
N LEU A 264 6.46 -2.24 3.80
CA LEU A 264 6.67 -1.66 2.47
C LEU A 264 5.80 -2.44 1.48
N ILE A 265 4.85 -1.78 0.81
CA ILE A 265 3.91 -2.46 -0.08
C ILE A 265 3.98 -1.81 -1.47
N ASP A 266 4.32 -2.61 -2.47
CA ASP A 266 4.38 -2.17 -3.86
C ASP A 266 3.12 -2.60 -4.59
N GLU A 267 2.43 -1.64 -5.20
CA GLU A 267 1.19 -1.79 -5.98
C GLU A 267 0.15 -2.73 -5.33
N PRO A 268 -0.39 -2.38 -4.16
CA PRO A 268 -1.39 -3.21 -3.49
C PRO A 268 -2.69 -3.36 -4.29
N GLU A 269 -2.94 -2.46 -5.23
CA GLU A 269 -4.13 -2.45 -6.09
C GLU A 269 -4.18 -3.52 -7.16
N LEU A 270 -3.05 -4.17 -7.48
CA LEU A 270 -3.00 -5.15 -8.55
C LEU A 270 -4.03 -6.26 -8.34
N SER A 271 -4.82 -6.51 -9.38
CA SER A 271 -5.93 -7.48 -9.41
C SER A 271 -7.09 -7.20 -8.44
N LEU A 272 -7.07 -6.08 -7.70
CA LEU A 272 -8.15 -5.73 -6.78
C LEU A 272 -9.26 -4.94 -7.47
N HIS A 273 -10.51 -5.29 -7.15
CA HIS A 273 -11.67 -4.50 -7.55
C HIS A 273 -11.58 -3.06 -6.97
N PRO A 274 -11.96 -2.00 -7.70
CA PRO A 274 -11.90 -0.60 -7.23
C PRO A 274 -12.50 -0.37 -5.83
N LYS A 275 -13.61 -1.03 -5.50
CA LYS A 275 -14.24 -0.96 -4.17
C LYS A 275 -13.28 -1.41 -3.05
N TRP A 276 -12.43 -2.41 -3.31
CA TRP A 276 -11.46 -2.90 -2.34
C TRP A 276 -10.23 -1.99 -2.28
N GLN A 277 -9.81 -1.41 -3.42
CA GLN A 277 -8.71 -0.45 -3.46
C GLN A 277 -8.97 0.75 -2.54
N GLN A 278 -10.22 1.25 -2.46
CA GLN A 278 -10.61 2.35 -1.57
C GLN A 278 -10.46 2.03 -0.08
N ARG A 279 -10.40 0.75 0.29
CA ARG A 279 -10.45 0.29 1.69
C ARG A 279 -9.21 -0.50 2.12
N ILE A 280 -8.31 -0.83 1.20
CA ILE A 280 -7.19 -1.72 1.45
C ILE A 280 -6.22 -1.19 2.51
N ILE A 281 -6.03 0.12 2.58
CA ILE A 281 -5.17 0.74 3.60
C ILE A 281 -5.72 0.47 5.00
N GLU A 282 -7.03 0.54 5.19
CA GLU A 282 -7.66 0.25 6.47
C GLU A 282 -7.51 -1.23 6.87
N VAL A 283 -7.42 -2.14 5.89
CA VAL A 283 -7.08 -3.54 6.14
C VAL A 283 -5.66 -3.65 6.68
N TYR A 284 -4.69 -3.05 6.00
CA TYR A 284 -3.29 -3.11 6.44
C TYR A 284 -3.07 -2.46 7.80
N LYS A 285 -3.77 -1.38 8.12
CA LYS A 285 -3.72 -0.72 9.46
C LYS A 285 -4.20 -1.61 10.59
N LYS A 286 -5.05 -2.61 10.32
CA LYS A 286 -5.50 -3.60 11.31
C LYS A 286 -4.50 -4.71 11.58
N ILE A 287 -3.44 -4.83 10.78
CA ILE A 287 -2.46 -5.90 10.93
C ILE A 287 -1.37 -5.46 11.89
N GLY A 288 -1.27 -6.15 13.02
CA GLY A 288 -0.26 -5.87 14.04
C GLY A 288 -0.52 -4.57 14.82
N GLU A 289 0.52 -4.04 15.43
CA GLU A 289 0.43 -2.89 16.33
C GLU A 289 1.53 -1.85 16.03
N ASN A 290 1.15 -0.57 15.99
CA ASN A 290 2.07 0.57 15.88
C ASN A 290 3.07 0.45 14.72
N ASN A 291 2.62 0.00 13.55
CA ASN A 291 3.44 -0.15 12.36
C ASN A 291 3.44 1.13 11.52
N GLN A 292 4.50 1.33 10.76
CA GLN A 292 4.54 2.33 9.69
C GLN A 292 4.37 1.62 8.35
N ILE A 293 3.42 2.08 7.55
CA ILE A 293 3.08 1.48 6.26
C ILE A 293 3.48 2.47 5.15
N ILE A 294 4.36 2.04 4.26
CA ILE A 294 4.80 2.82 3.10
C ILE A 294 4.35 2.10 1.84
N ILE A 295 3.49 2.74 1.08
CA ILE A 295 2.83 2.17 -0.10
C ILE A 295 3.31 2.88 -1.35
N ALA A 296 3.67 2.14 -2.39
CA ALA A 296 3.84 2.66 -3.73
C ALA A 296 2.61 2.27 -4.57
N THR A 297 1.95 3.24 -5.22
CA THR A 297 0.70 3.00 -5.94
C THR A 297 0.55 3.87 -7.17
N HIS A 298 -0.26 3.39 -8.12
CA HIS A 298 -0.81 4.14 -9.24
C HIS A 298 -2.32 4.34 -9.14
N SER A 299 -2.96 3.85 -8.08
CA SER A 299 -4.42 3.86 -7.95
C SER A 299 -4.96 5.19 -7.45
N PRO A 300 -5.81 5.88 -8.24
CA PRO A 300 -6.54 7.04 -7.75
C PRO A 300 -7.50 6.69 -6.60
N HIS A 301 -7.99 5.44 -6.55
CA HIS A 301 -8.85 4.97 -5.47
C HIS A 301 -8.12 4.92 -4.13
N ILE A 302 -6.85 4.47 -4.12
CA ILE A 302 -6.01 4.50 -2.93
C ILE A 302 -5.70 5.95 -2.53
N LEU A 303 -5.35 6.81 -3.48
CA LEU A 303 -5.09 8.23 -3.20
C LEU A 303 -6.32 8.94 -2.62
N GLY A 304 -7.51 8.66 -3.15
CA GLY A 304 -8.76 9.21 -2.63
C GLY A 304 -9.18 8.67 -1.24
N SER A 305 -8.50 7.64 -0.74
CA SER A 305 -8.77 7.04 0.59
C SER A 305 -7.89 7.57 1.72
N VAL A 306 -6.93 8.44 1.42
CA VAL A 306 -6.00 9.02 2.39
C VAL A 306 -5.95 10.55 2.30
N SER A 307 -5.58 11.19 3.41
CA SER A 307 -5.35 12.63 3.46
C SER A 307 -4.14 13.02 2.62
N SER A 308 -4.16 14.20 2.01
CA SER A 308 -3.04 14.72 1.19
C SER A 308 -1.72 14.78 1.95
N GLU A 309 -1.75 14.96 3.26
CA GLU A 309 -0.55 14.94 4.11
C GLU A 309 0.20 13.60 4.09
N ASN A 310 -0.49 12.51 3.75
CA ASN A 310 0.08 11.18 3.65
C ASN A 310 0.61 10.87 2.24
N ILE A 311 0.38 11.75 1.26
CA ILE A 311 0.67 11.53 -0.15
C ILE A 311 1.95 12.27 -0.56
N PHE A 312 2.79 11.55 -1.31
CA PHE A 312 4.01 12.03 -1.92
C PHE A 312 3.95 11.74 -3.43
N ILE A 313 3.66 12.78 -4.22
CA ILE A 313 3.58 12.67 -5.68
C ILE A 313 4.98 12.83 -6.26
N LEU A 314 5.55 11.74 -6.72
CA LEU A 314 6.87 11.70 -7.36
C LEU A 314 6.74 12.07 -8.83
N TYR A 315 7.53 13.01 -9.28
CA TYR A 315 7.61 13.43 -10.68
C TYR A 315 9.05 13.64 -11.11
N ARG A 316 9.29 13.54 -12.41
CA ARG A 316 10.59 13.77 -13.00
C ARG A 316 10.61 15.12 -13.69
N GLU A 317 11.53 15.98 -13.31
CA GLU A 317 11.78 17.24 -13.99
C GLU A 317 12.44 17.04 -15.37
N GLU A 318 12.45 18.07 -16.21
CA GLU A 318 13.09 18.07 -17.52
C GLU A 318 14.58 17.74 -17.46
N ASN A 319 15.28 18.14 -16.39
CA ASN A 319 16.68 17.82 -16.12
C ASN A 319 16.91 16.36 -15.69
N GLY A 320 15.82 15.57 -15.57
CA GLY A 320 15.82 14.18 -15.14
C GLY A 320 15.91 13.99 -13.61
N LYS A 321 15.86 15.04 -12.80
CA LYS A 321 15.79 14.95 -11.34
C LYS A 321 14.40 14.46 -10.92
N ILE A 322 14.35 13.58 -9.93
CA ILE A 322 13.09 13.16 -9.30
C ILE A 322 12.85 14.05 -8.09
N GLU A 323 11.65 14.61 -8.01
CA GLU A 323 11.18 15.42 -6.89
C GLU A 323 9.82 14.92 -6.39
N ALA A 324 9.39 15.40 -5.23
CA ALA A 324 8.11 15.03 -4.64
C ALA A 324 7.30 16.27 -4.25
N LYS A 325 6.01 16.27 -4.57
CA LYS A 325 5.02 17.20 -4.00
C LYS A 325 4.29 16.52 -2.87
N THR A 326 4.08 17.20 -1.76
CA THR A 326 3.48 16.61 -0.56
C THR A 326 2.60 17.60 0.19
N GLY A 327 1.69 17.12 0.99
CA GLY A 327 0.94 17.89 2.00
C GLY A 327 0.25 19.13 1.43
N ASP A 328 0.69 20.30 1.87
CA ASP A 328 0.06 21.59 1.53
C ASP A 328 0.28 22.01 0.05
N GLU A 329 1.20 21.35 -0.65
CA GLU A 329 1.40 21.55 -2.09
C GLU A 329 0.36 20.78 -2.94
N LEU A 330 -0.42 19.90 -2.31
CA LEU A 330 -1.44 19.10 -2.95
C LEU A 330 -2.85 19.58 -2.59
N TYR A 331 -3.77 19.43 -3.54
CA TYR A 331 -5.19 19.59 -3.23
C TYR A 331 -5.67 18.48 -2.28
N SER A 332 -6.79 18.71 -1.60
CA SER A 332 -7.43 17.69 -0.77
C SER A 332 -7.72 16.43 -1.57
N SER A 333 -7.34 15.27 -1.03
CA SER A 333 -7.50 13.95 -1.67
C SER A 333 -8.61 13.12 -1.03
N TYR A 334 -8.68 13.13 0.30
CA TYR A 334 -9.59 12.26 1.04
C TYR A 334 -11.06 12.53 0.71
N GLY A 335 -11.75 11.47 0.28
CA GLY A 335 -13.17 11.53 -0.07
C GLY A 335 -13.49 12.26 -1.37
N GLN A 336 -12.48 12.67 -2.16
CA GLN A 336 -12.72 13.32 -3.44
C GLN A 336 -13.17 12.30 -4.50
N PRO A 337 -14.02 12.73 -5.46
CA PRO A 337 -14.34 11.96 -6.65
C PRO A 337 -13.07 11.60 -7.44
N ILE A 338 -13.08 10.44 -8.09
CA ILE A 338 -11.90 9.88 -8.77
C ILE A 338 -11.39 10.80 -9.88
N ASP A 339 -12.26 11.44 -10.62
CA ASP A 339 -11.91 12.41 -11.67
C ASP A 339 -11.12 13.59 -11.11
N ARG A 340 -11.47 14.10 -9.92
CA ARG A 340 -10.69 15.12 -9.22
C ARG A 340 -9.34 14.60 -8.77
N VAL A 341 -9.26 13.40 -8.20
CA VAL A 341 -7.98 12.81 -7.81
C VAL A 341 -7.06 12.67 -9.03
N LEU A 342 -7.61 12.23 -10.17
CA LEU A 342 -6.86 12.11 -11.42
C LEU A 342 -6.34 13.47 -11.92
N LYS A 343 -7.17 14.51 -11.91
CA LYS A 343 -6.80 15.86 -12.39
C LYS A 343 -5.91 16.60 -11.40
N ASP A 344 -6.39 16.75 -10.15
CA ASP A 344 -5.82 17.69 -9.20
C ASP A 344 -4.59 17.11 -8.45
N ILE A 345 -4.52 15.77 -8.32
CA ILE A 345 -3.44 15.09 -7.61
C ILE A 345 -2.49 14.39 -8.58
N MET A 346 -3.01 13.62 -9.55
CA MET A 346 -2.17 12.87 -10.47
C MET A 346 -1.77 13.68 -11.71
N GLY A 347 -2.35 14.89 -11.90
CA GLY A 347 -1.95 15.81 -12.97
C GLY A 347 -2.43 15.41 -14.37
N LEU A 348 -3.52 14.64 -14.48
CA LEU A 348 -4.13 14.37 -15.78
C LEU A 348 -4.81 15.64 -16.32
N GLU A 349 -4.51 16.00 -17.56
CA GLU A 349 -5.17 17.13 -18.23
C GLU A 349 -6.65 16.85 -18.46
N SER A 350 -6.99 15.61 -18.83
CA SER A 350 -8.36 15.18 -19.04
C SER A 350 -8.57 13.73 -18.58
N VAL A 351 -9.76 13.43 -18.10
CA VAL A 351 -10.23 12.07 -17.77
C VAL A 351 -10.97 11.40 -18.93
N ARG A 352 -11.23 12.14 -20.01
CA ARG A 352 -11.84 11.64 -21.23
C ARG A 352 -10.78 11.22 -22.26
N THR A 353 -11.21 10.45 -23.26
CA THR A 353 -10.31 10.15 -24.39
C THR A 353 -9.96 11.42 -25.15
N PRO A 354 -8.71 11.57 -25.65
CA PRO A 354 -8.26 12.81 -26.27
C PRO A 354 -9.16 13.31 -27.43
N LYS A 355 -9.77 12.39 -28.18
CA LYS A 355 -10.69 12.76 -29.25
C LYS A 355 -11.95 13.45 -28.71
N ILE A 356 -12.59 12.85 -27.71
CA ILE A 356 -13.81 13.38 -27.09
C ILE A 356 -13.54 14.74 -26.43
N GLU A 357 -12.42 14.85 -25.72
CA GLU A 357 -12.02 16.12 -25.08
C GLU A 357 -11.90 17.24 -26.13
N LYS A 358 -11.16 16.97 -27.22
CA LYS A 358 -11.01 17.93 -28.31
C LYS A 358 -12.35 18.33 -28.95
N ASP A 359 -13.23 17.35 -29.16
CA ASP A 359 -14.53 17.63 -29.77
C ASP A 359 -15.44 18.47 -28.85
N LEU A 360 -15.37 18.24 -27.52
CA LEU A 360 -16.05 19.06 -26.51
C LEU A 360 -15.47 20.49 -26.45
N GLU A 361 -14.13 20.63 -26.49
CA GLU A 361 -13.46 21.94 -26.53
C GLU A 361 -13.87 22.74 -27.78
N GLU A 362 -13.95 22.07 -28.94
CA GLU A 362 -14.40 22.70 -30.16
C GLU A 362 -15.86 23.16 -30.06
N LEU A 363 -16.75 22.37 -29.44
CA LEU A 363 -18.14 22.80 -29.19
C LEU A 363 -18.19 23.99 -28.23
N ARG A 364 -17.45 23.99 -27.13
CA ARG A 364 -17.38 25.14 -26.20
C ARG A 364 -16.90 26.42 -26.93
N LYS A 365 -15.86 26.28 -27.75
CA LYS A 365 -15.37 27.40 -28.57
C LYS A 365 -16.43 27.94 -29.52
N LEU A 366 -17.21 27.09 -30.20
CA LEU A 366 -18.31 27.53 -31.05
C LEU A 366 -19.39 28.26 -30.24
N VAL A 367 -19.68 27.83 -29.02
CA VAL A 367 -20.61 28.54 -28.13
C VAL A 367 -20.03 29.89 -27.74
N ASP A 368 -18.75 29.97 -27.37
CA ASP A 368 -18.08 31.21 -26.95
C ASP A 368 -18.09 32.25 -28.09
N GLU A 369 -17.93 31.79 -29.34
CA GLU A 369 -17.98 32.61 -30.56
C GLU A 369 -19.41 32.92 -31.06
N ASP A 370 -20.45 32.61 -30.28
CA ASP A 370 -21.88 32.74 -30.62
C ASP A 370 -22.28 31.97 -31.88
N LYS A 371 -21.57 30.91 -32.25
CA LYS A 371 -21.81 30.05 -33.43
C LYS A 371 -22.68 28.81 -33.15
N TYR A 372 -23.40 28.80 -32.05
CA TYR A 372 -24.20 27.65 -31.58
C TYR A 372 -25.41 27.31 -32.48
N ASP A 373 -25.83 28.20 -33.40
CA ASP A 373 -26.88 27.94 -34.38
C ASP A 373 -26.37 27.42 -35.72
N THR A 374 -25.06 27.32 -35.90
CA THR A 374 -24.44 26.86 -37.16
C THR A 374 -24.68 25.36 -37.39
N LYS A 375 -24.60 24.98 -38.69
CA LYS A 375 -24.70 23.57 -39.06
C LYS A 375 -23.59 22.74 -38.44
N GLU A 376 -22.38 23.27 -38.36
CA GLU A 376 -21.20 22.63 -37.77
C GLU A 376 -21.43 22.30 -36.31
N PHE A 377 -21.95 23.25 -35.52
CA PHE A 377 -22.27 23.00 -34.09
C PHE A 377 -23.32 21.91 -33.96
N LYS A 378 -24.42 21.98 -34.73
CA LYS A 378 -25.52 21.02 -34.62
C LYS A 378 -25.11 19.61 -35.00
N GLU A 379 -24.30 19.42 -36.03
CA GLU A 379 -23.79 18.13 -36.45
C GLU A 379 -22.86 17.54 -35.39
N LYS A 380 -21.89 18.33 -34.91
CA LYS A 380 -20.94 17.90 -33.88
C LYS A 380 -21.62 17.61 -32.54
N TYR A 381 -22.56 18.44 -32.10
CA TYR A 381 -23.35 18.23 -30.91
C TYR A 381 -24.19 16.95 -31.01
N SER A 382 -24.83 16.70 -32.14
CA SER A 382 -25.62 15.49 -32.37
C SER A 382 -24.73 14.22 -32.34
N GLU A 383 -23.54 14.27 -32.96
CA GLU A 383 -22.57 13.15 -32.91
C GLU A 383 -22.14 12.86 -31.50
N LEU A 384 -21.76 13.88 -30.73
CA LEU A 384 -21.34 13.69 -29.31
C LEU A 384 -22.50 13.24 -28.43
N LEU A 385 -23.71 13.71 -28.68
CA LEU A 385 -24.90 13.28 -27.94
C LEU A 385 -25.21 11.78 -28.19
N GLU A 386 -24.98 11.29 -29.40
CA GLU A 386 -25.14 9.87 -29.74
C GLU A 386 -24.07 9.00 -29.01
N ILE A 387 -22.82 9.50 -28.91
CA ILE A 387 -21.69 8.78 -28.28
C ILE A 387 -21.80 8.83 -26.76
N LEU A 388 -22.05 9.99 -26.17
CA LEU A 388 -21.96 10.22 -24.72
C LEU A 388 -23.30 10.03 -23.99
N GLY A 389 -24.42 10.11 -24.74
CA GLY A 389 -25.76 10.04 -24.17
C GLY A 389 -26.27 11.41 -23.65
N ASN A 390 -27.56 11.45 -23.37
CA ASN A 390 -28.27 12.68 -22.98
C ASN A 390 -28.10 13.07 -21.49
N THR A 391 -27.42 12.26 -20.70
CA THR A 391 -27.12 12.51 -19.28
C THR A 391 -25.67 12.98 -19.04
N ASP A 392 -24.90 13.19 -20.11
CA ASP A 392 -23.52 13.64 -20.00
C ASP A 392 -23.45 15.08 -19.46
N GLU A 393 -22.63 15.29 -18.42
CA GLU A 393 -22.53 16.56 -17.71
C GLU A 393 -21.96 17.68 -18.57
N ASP A 394 -20.95 17.39 -19.42
CA ASP A 394 -20.33 18.41 -20.27
C ASP A 394 -21.31 18.87 -21.35
N LEU A 395 -22.05 17.95 -22.00
CA LEU A 395 -23.08 18.31 -22.96
C LEU A 395 -24.22 19.07 -22.31
N PHE A 396 -24.58 18.71 -21.09
CA PHE A 396 -25.60 19.46 -20.34
C PHE A 396 -25.15 20.89 -20.04
N LEU A 397 -23.89 21.12 -19.65
CA LEU A 397 -23.34 22.44 -19.42
C LEU A 397 -23.28 23.26 -20.71
N ILE A 398 -22.86 22.67 -21.83
CA ILE A 398 -22.86 23.32 -23.17
C ILE A 398 -24.28 23.74 -23.56
N ASP A 399 -25.29 22.88 -23.35
CA ASP A 399 -26.70 23.23 -23.65
C ASP A 399 -27.23 24.35 -22.75
N MET A 400 -26.81 24.37 -21.47
CA MET A 400 -27.13 25.49 -20.58
C MET A 400 -26.51 26.81 -21.05
N ASP A 401 -25.24 26.81 -21.46
CA ASP A 401 -24.55 28.00 -21.93
C ASP A 401 -25.21 28.53 -23.19
N VAL A 402 -25.59 27.68 -24.14
CA VAL A 402 -26.37 28.05 -25.34
C VAL A 402 -27.69 28.72 -24.94
N LYS A 403 -28.47 28.14 -24.00
CA LYS A 403 -29.73 28.71 -23.53
C LYS A 403 -29.56 30.07 -22.86
N ILE A 404 -28.50 30.26 -22.08
CA ILE A 404 -28.17 31.56 -21.47
C ILE A 404 -27.88 32.61 -22.52
N LYS A 405 -27.00 32.29 -23.49
CA LYS A 405 -26.66 33.23 -24.59
C LYS A 405 -27.88 33.59 -25.45
N GLN A 406 -28.74 32.65 -25.80
CA GLN A 406 -29.99 32.90 -26.52
C GLN A 406 -30.89 33.87 -25.76
N LYS A 407 -31.04 33.72 -24.40
CA LYS A 407 -31.83 34.65 -23.60
C LYS A 407 -31.22 36.05 -23.53
N VAL A 408 -29.90 36.17 -23.45
CA VAL A 408 -29.22 37.45 -23.45
C VAL A 408 -29.42 38.17 -24.78
N ASN A 409 -29.21 37.49 -25.91
CA ASN A 409 -29.37 38.06 -27.24
C ASN A 409 -30.81 38.47 -27.52
N SER A 410 -31.80 37.67 -27.12
CA SER A 410 -33.23 38.05 -27.28
C SER A 410 -33.64 39.29 -26.46
N ASN A 411 -33.01 39.54 -25.30
CA ASN A 411 -33.25 40.71 -24.47
C ASN A 411 -32.54 41.98 -25.01
N VAL A 412 -31.48 41.83 -25.80
CA VAL A 412 -30.76 42.93 -26.45
C VAL A 412 -31.53 43.42 -27.70
N GLU A 413 -32.11 42.47 -28.48
CA GLU A 413 -32.94 42.79 -29.64
C GLU A 413 -34.31 43.40 -29.31
N SER A 414 -34.79 43.25 -28.07
CA SER A 414 -36.07 43.80 -27.60
C SER A 414 -35.94 45.19 -26.94
N LYS A 415 -34.77 45.83 -26.97
CA LYS A 415 -34.52 47.20 -26.54
C LYS A 415 -34.11 48.07 -27.72
#